data_8aa8bee7fdb1a62502665c4185bc895b
#
_entry.id   8aa8bee7fdb1a62502665c4185bc895b
#
_cell.length_a   1.000
_cell.length_b   1.000
_cell.length_c   1.000
_cell.angle_alpha   90.00
_cell.angle_beta   90.00
_cell.angle_gamma   90.00
#
_symmetry.space_group_name_H-M   'P 1'
#
loop_
_entity.id
_entity.type
_entity.pdbx_description
1 polymer ?
#
loop_
_entity_poly.entity_id
_entity_poly.type
_entity_poly.pdbx_seq_one_letter_code
_entity_poly.pdbx_strand_id
1 'polypeptide(L)'
;VLIFLPCSALFGLAQQPTPTPDCAELPAVKTRLANAENRLADWPQFKRYGEANAKVAPPAKGETRVVFYGDSITDNWSRDGFGGFFPGKPYLNRGISGQTTPQMLVRFRADVIALKPQVVVILAGTNDIAGNTGPTTLEAIENNLTSLAELATANKIKVVFASVLPVSDYNKRANGDAIIRTQQRPPAKILELNEWLKGYAARNGYTYLDYFSALADDKGMLRQDLANDGLHPNAKGYAVMSPLAEAAIQKALKSKR
;
A
#
# COMPACT_ATOMS: atom_id res chain seq x y z
N VAL A 1 -31.57 -58.94 46.14
CA VAL A 1 -31.68 -58.08 44.97
C VAL A 1 -30.26 -57.64 44.62
N LEU A 2 -29.66 -58.28 43.60
CA LEU A 2 -28.37 -57.89 43.05
C LEU A 2 -28.60 -56.80 41.99
N ILE A 3 -27.97 -55.64 42.15
CA ILE A 3 -27.96 -54.55 41.19
C ILE A 3 -26.70 -54.71 40.34
N PHE A 4 -26.85 -55.02 39.06
CA PHE A 4 -25.78 -54.95 38.07
C PHE A 4 -25.62 -53.52 37.57
N LEU A 5 -24.44 -52.92 37.79
CA LEU A 5 -24.01 -51.69 37.14
C LEU A 5 -23.40 -52.01 35.78
N PRO A 6 -23.75 -51.31 34.69
CA PRO A 6 -23.11 -51.49 33.40
C PRO A 6 -21.74 -50.81 33.38
N CYS A 7 -20.76 -51.55 32.92
CA CYS A 7 -19.42 -51.05 32.65
C CYS A 7 -19.44 -50.15 31.42
N SER A 8 -19.25 -48.84 31.60
CA SER A 8 -19.13 -47.87 30.50
C SER A 8 -17.77 -48.02 29.85
N ALA A 9 -17.78 -48.51 28.60
CA ALA A 9 -16.58 -48.55 27.75
C ALA A 9 -16.15 -47.14 27.39
N LEU A 10 -15.02 -46.71 27.92
CA LEU A 10 -14.30 -45.50 27.46
C LEU A 10 -13.73 -45.78 26.07
N PHE A 11 -14.41 -45.27 25.04
CA PHE A 11 -13.82 -45.19 23.71
C PHE A 11 -12.68 -44.15 23.75
N GLY A 12 -11.45 -44.62 23.81
CA GLY A 12 -10.27 -43.78 23.60
C GLY A 12 -10.30 -43.24 22.17
N LEU A 13 -10.44 -41.92 22.03
CA LEU A 13 -10.19 -41.23 20.77
C LEU A 13 -8.72 -41.45 20.43
N ALA A 14 -8.43 -42.37 19.53
CA ALA A 14 -7.09 -42.50 18.95
C ALA A 14 -6.78 -41.18 18.22
N GLN A 15 -5.85 -40.42 18.76
CA GLN A 15 -5.25 -39.27 18.04
C GLN A 15 -4.65 -39.80 16.73
N GLN A 16 -5.19 -39.33 15.62
CA GLN A 16 -4.56 -39.60 14.32
C GLN A 16 -3.15 -39.05 14.35
N PRO A 17 -2.14 -39.79 13.90
CA PRO A 17 -0.76 -39.31 13.83
C PRO A 17 -0.76 -38.09 12.90
N THR A 18 -0.26 -36.97 13.43
CA THR A 18 0.05 -35.79 12.60
C THR A 18 1.00 -36.24 11.50
N PRO A 19 0.71 -35.93 10.23
CA PRO A 19 1.57 -36.33 9.13
C PRO A 19 2.99 -35.77 9.40
N THR A 20 3.99 -36.65 9.44
CA THR A 20 5.39 -36.27 9.48
C THR A 20 5.69 -35.47 8.21
N PRO A 21 6.26 -34.24 8.31
CA PRO A 21 6.61 -33.47 7.12
C PRO A 21 7.54 -34.30 6.23
N ASP A 22 7.24 -34.34 4.93
CA ASP A 22 8.12 -34.97 3.95
C ASP A 22 9.49 -34.28 4.02
N CYS A 23 10.56 -35.04 4.20
CA CYS A 23 11.92 -34.51 4.25
C CYS A 23 12.31 -33.72 2.98
N ALA A 24 11.63 -33.98 1.85
CA ALA A 24 11.80 -33.23 0.61
C ALA A 24 11.30 -31.77 0.73
N GLU A 25 10.34 -31.47 1.60
CA GLU A 25 9.82 -30.11 1.83
C GLU A 25 10.65 -29.28 2.83
N LEU A 26 11.52 -29.91 3.58
CA LEU A 26 12.30 -29.26 4.66
C LEU A 26 13.12 -28.04 4.21
N PRO A 27 13.80 -28.00 3.04
CA PRO A 27 14.51 -26.82 2.55
C PRO A 27 13.56 -25.65 2.25
N ALA A 28 12.40 -25.95 1.65
CA ALA A 28 11.39 -24.93 1.34
C ALA A 28 10.78 -24.33 2.62
N VAL A 29 10.51 -25.17 3.63
CA VAL A 29 9.99 -24.72 4.93
C VAL A 29 11.03 -23.86 5.66
N LYS A 30 12.31 -24.26 5.69
CA LYS A 30 13.40 -23.46 6.28
C LYS A 30 13.52 -22.09 5.60
N THR A 31 13.47 -22.04 4.28
CA THR A 31 13.49 -20.77 3.52
C THR A 31 12.30 -19.88 3.85
N ARG A 32 11.12 -20.47 3.94
CA ARG A 32 9.88 -19.73 4.31
C ARG A 32 9.99 -19.19 5.74
N LEU A 33 10.49 -19.98 6.69
CA LEU A 33 10.70 -19.55 8.07
C LEU A 33 11.69 -18.38 8.15
N ALA A 34 12.88 -18.52 7.54
CA ALA A 34 13.88 -17.46 7.51
C ALA A 34 13.33 -16.16 6.87
N ASN A 35 12.54 -16.27 5.81
CA ASN A 35 11.89 -15.11 5.20
C ASN A 35 10.84 -14.48 6.13
N ALA A 36 10.10 -15.28 6.90
CA ALA A 36 9.14 -14.78 7.87
C ALA A 36 9.86 -14.07 9.04
N GLU A 37 10.92 -14.65 9.57
CA GLU A 37 11.75 -14.05 10.62
C GLU A 37 12.35 -12.72 10.16
N ASN A 38 12.90 -12.65 8.94
CA ASN A 38 13.44 -11.41 8.37
C ASN A 38 12.35 -10.32 8.20
N ARG A 39 11.14 -10.71 7.81
CA ARG A 39 10.01 -9.77 7.73
C ARG A 39 9.59 -9.25 9.09
N LEU A 40 9.62 -10.08 10.12
CA LEU A 40 9.29 -9.69 11.49
C LEU A 40 10.37 -8.80 12.10
N ALA A 41 11.67 -9.07 11.82
CA ALA A 41 12.78 -8.31 12.34
C ALA A 41 12.79 -6.83 11.90
N ASP A 42 12.25 -6.53 10.71
CA ASP A 42 12.04 -5.16 10.20
C ASP A 42 10.70 -5.07 9.47
N TRP A 43 9.61 -5.31 10.21
CA TRP A 43 8.25 -5.34 9.65
C TRP A 43 7.85 -4.06 8.90
N PRO A 44 8.20 -2.82 9.36
CA PRO A 44 7.91 -1.59 8.62
C PRO A 44 8.92 -1.30 7.50
N GLN A 45 9.99 -2.09 7.39
CA GLN A 45 11.09 -1.91 6.44
C GLN A 45 11.81 -0.56 6.60
N PHE A 46 12.15 -0.18 7.83
CA PHE A 46 12.93 1.03 8.13
C PHE A 46 14.27 1.08 7.39
N LYS A 47 14.90 -0.09 7.18
CA LYS A 47 16.18 -0.19 6.46
C LYS A 47 16.09 0.24 5.01
N ARG A 48 14.87 0.16 4.38
CA ARG A 48 14.67 0.46 2.95
C ARG A 48 15.14 1.86 2.56
N TYR A 49 14.88 2.85 3.40
CA TYR A 49 15.24 4.24 3.16
C TYR A 49 16.19 4.84 4.21
N GLY A 50 16.61 4.07 5.22
CA GLY A 50 17.41 4.57 6.35
C GLY A 50 18.68 5.32 5.91
N GLU A 51 19.50 4.72 5.06
CA GLU A 51 20.72 5.35 4.53
C GLU A 51 20.42 6.54 3.60
N ALA A 52 19.40 6.40 2.73
CA ALA A 52 19.00 7.47 1.83
C ALA A 52 18.47 8.67 2.62
N ASN A 53 17.66 8.45 3.65
CA ASN A 53 17.15 9.51 4.52
C ASN A 53 18.27 10.23 5.27
N ALA A 54 19.28 9.51 5.76
CA ALA A 54 20.43 10.10 6.45
C ALA A 54 21.27 11.05 5.57
N LYS A 55 21.21 10.85 4.23
CA LYS A 55 21.91 11.69 3.23
C LYS A 55 21.10 12.88 2.75
N VAL A 56 19.79 12.96 3.08
CA VAL A 56 18.95 14.08 2.66
C VAL A 56 19.29 15.31 3.47
N ALA A 57 19.87 16.32 2.81
CA ALA A 57 20.16 17.61 3.45
C ALA A 57 18.86 18.30 3.91
N PRO A 58 18.90 19.17 4.92
CA PRO A 58 17.78 20.06 5.24
C PRO A 58 17.27 20.80 3.99
N PRO A 59 15.96 21.09 3.88
CA PRO A 59 15.44 21.84 2.73
C PRO A 59 16.15 23.19 2.59
N ALA A 60 16.57 23.53 1.37
CA ALA A 60 17.11 24.85 1.07
C ALA A 60 16.03 25.93 1.22
N LYS A 61 16.45 27.19 1.41
CA LYS A 61 15.51 28.32 1.48
C LYS A 61 14.70 28.41 0.17
N GLY A 62 13.38 28.31 0.29
CA GLY A 62 12.46 28.34 -0.88
C GLY A 62 12.29 27.00 -1.59
N GLU A 63 12.95 25.94 -1.15
CA GLU A 63 12.76 24.59 -1.70
C GLU A 63 11.35 24.07 -1.38
N THR A 64 10.60 23.70 -2.42
CA THR A 64 9.30 23.03 -2.29
C THR A 64 9.50 21.51 -2.29
N ARG A 65 10.02 20.99 -1.17
CA ARG A 65 10.17 19.54 -1.02
C ARG A 65 8.82 18.84 -0.92
N VAL A 66 8.64 17.78 -1.69
CA VAL A 66 7.46 16.92 -1.66
C VAL A 66 7.90 15.48 -1.41
N VAL A 67 7.18 14.76 -0.55
CA VAL A 67 7.35 13.33 -0.38
C VAL A 67 6.17 12.60 -0.99
N PHE A 68 6.43 11.70 -1.93
CA PHE A 68 5.47 10.72 -2.40
C PHE A 68 5.58 9.48 -1.52
N TYR A 69 4.52 9.20 -0.79
CA TYR A 69 4.48 8.17 0.24
C TYR A 69 3.45 7.11 -0.10
N GLY A 70 3.89 5.86 -0.25
CA GLY A 70 3.00 4.82 -0.75
C GLY A 70 3.60 3.44 -0.78
N ASP A 71 2.98 2.60 -1.58
CA ASP A 71 3.31 1.20 -1.82
C ASP A 71 4.09 0.98 -3.13
N SER A 72 3.89 -0.19 -3.80
CA SER A 72 4.54 -0.53 -5.07
C SER A 72 4.23 0.44 -6.21
N ILE A 73 3.06 1.05 -6.21
CA ILE A 73 2.67 2.01 -7.25
C ILE A 73 3.56 3.27 -7.14
N THR A 74 3.85 3.72 -5.94
CA THR A 74 4.80 4.80 -5.70
C THR A 74 6.25 4.34 -5.91
N ASP A 75 6.66 3.19 -5.38
CA ASP A 75 8.02 2.64 -5.47
C ASP A 75 8.47 2.46 -6.92
N ASN A 76 7.62 1.87 -7.76
CA ASN A 76 7.93 1.59 -9.16
C ASN A 76 8.15 2.85 -10.00
N TRP A 77 7.56 3.98 -9.65
CA TRP A 77 7.67 5.22 -10.41
C TRP A 77 9.10 5.72 -10.57
N SER A 78 9.99 5.39 -9.62
CA SER A 78 11.42 5.76 -9.67
C SER A 78 12.30 4.73 -10.36
N ARG A 79 11.74 3.64 -10.89
CA ARG A 79 12.51 2.59 -11.57
C ARG A 79 12.72 2.93 -13.04
N ASP A 80 13.81 2.40 -13.60
CA ASP A 80 14.08 2.52 -15.04
C ASP A 80 12.93 1.95 -15.87
N GLY A 81 12.62 2.62 -16.97
CA GLY A 81 11.53 2.21 -17.87
C GLY A 81 10.14 2.70 -17.49
N PHE A 82 9.96 3.42 -16.35
CA PHE A 82 8.66 3.97 -15.92
C PHE A 82 8.49 5.47 -16.20
N GLY A 83 9.30 6.06 -17.08
CA GLY A 83 9.14 7.44 -17.56
C GLY A 83 9.81 8.52 -16.71
N GLY A 84 10.51 8.12 -15.65
CA GLY A 84 11.21 9.04 -14.73
C GLY A 84 10.29 9.66 -13.67
N PHE A 85 10.83 9.77 -12.47
CA PHE A 85 10.10 10.33 -11.31
C PHE A 85 10.44 11.82 -11.19
N PHE A 86 9.59 12.69 -11.71
CA PHE A 86 9.64 14.15 -11.60
C PHE A 86 11.06 14.76 -11.75
N PRO A 87 11.71 14.63 -12.92
CA PRO A 87 13.08 15.08 -13.11
C PRO A 87 13.21 16.57 -12.82
N GLY A 88 14.28 16.96 -12.10
CA GLY A 88 14.56 18.34 -11.74
C GLY A 88 13.69 18.91 -10.61
N LYS A 89 12.81 18.13 -10.00
CA LYS A 89 12.00 18.54 -8.85
C LYS A 89 12.61 18.03 -7.54
N PRO A 90 12.52 18.79 -6.44
CA PRO A 90 12.95 18.34 -5.12
C PRO A 90 11.92 17.37 -4.50
N TYR A 91 11.53 16.33 -5.25
CA TYR A 91 10.54 15.37 -4.83
C TYR A 91 11.22 14.05 -4.45
N LEU A 92 10.79 13.48 -3.35
CA LEU A 92 11.36 12.27 -2.78
C LEU A 92 10.33 11.13 -2.88
N ASN A 93 10.73 10.03 -3.52
CA ASN A 93 9.94 8.80 -3.52
C ASN A 93 10.22 8.02 -2.23
N ARG A 94 9.18 7.69 -1.49
CA ARG A 94 9.18 6.84 -0.28
C ARG A 94 8.12 5.75 -0.38
N GLY A 95 7.92 5.23 -1.59
CA GLY A 95 7.12 4.03 -1.83
C GLY A 95 7.86 2.77 -1.42
N ILE A 96 7.17 1.79 -0.84
CA ILE A 96 7.71 0.46 -0.56
C ILE A 96 6.71 -0.59 -1.03
N SER A 97 7.14 -1.42 -1.96
CA SER A 97 6.28 -2.43 -2.60
C SER A 97 5.64 -3.37 -1.58
N GLY A 98 4.34 -3.59 -1.74
CA GLY A 98 3.55 -4.53 -0.92
C GLY A 98 3.09 -3.99 0.44
N GLN A 99 3.50 -2.78 0.84
CA GLN A 99 3.14 -2.23 2.13
C GLN A 99 1.66 -1.88 2.27
N THR A 100 1.19 -2.06 3.50
CA THR A 100 -0.15 -1.70 3.98
C THR A 100 -0.10 -0.45 4.87
N THR A 101 -1.25 0.14 5.12
CA THR A 101 -1.36 1.38 5.90
C THR A 101 -0.76 1.31 7.31
N PRO A 102 -0.88 0.20 8.09
CA PRO A 102 -0.22 0.13 9.40
C PRO A 102 1.31 0.14 9.30
N GLN A 103 1.91 -0.51 8.29
CA GLN A 103 3.36 -0.42 8.06
C GLN A 103 3.79 1.00 7.70
N MET A 104 3.01 1.67 6.84
CA MET A 104 3.24 3.06 6.48
C MET A 104 3.12 3.98 7.70
N LEU A 105 2.12 3.76 8.58
CA LEU A 105 1.96 4.57 9.78
C LEU A 105 3.21 4.53 10.68
N VAL A 106 3.79 3.35 10.89
CA VAL A 106 4.97 3.17 11.75
C VAL A 106 6.20 3.90 11.19
N ARG A 107 6.46 3.85 9.88
CA ARG A 107 7.63 4.50 9.26
C ARG A 107 7.44 5.97 8.88
N PHE A 108 6.25 6.55 9.09
CA PHE A 108 5.91 7.91 8.64
C PHE A 108 6.84 8.98 9.19
N ARG A 109 7.25 8.86 10.45
CA ARG A 109 8.20 9.82 11.05
C ARG A 109 9.55 9.81 10.35
N ALA A 110 10.11 8.63 10.10
CA ALA A 110 11.43 8.48 9.49
C ALA A 110 11.46 8.90 8.01
N ASP A 111 10.41 8.52 7.26
CA ASP A 111 10.39 8.63 5.81
C ASP A 111 9.64 9.89 5.31
N VAL A 112 8.94 10.60 6.18
CA VAL A 112 8.23 11.83 5.83
C VAL A 112 8.60 12.99 6.75
N ILE A 113 8.26 12.89 8.05
CA ILE A 113 8.37 14.04 8.97
C ILE A 113 9.83 14.51 9.11
N ALA A 114 10.77 13.57 9.28
CA ALA A 114 12.19 13.89 9.42
C ALA A 114 12.80 14.56 8.19
N LEU A 115 12.22 14.35 7.01
CA LEU A 115 12.65 14.96 5.74
C LEU A 115 12.13 16.39 5.54
N LYS A 116 11.25 16.87 6.43
CA LYS A 116 10.69 18.21 6.44
C LYS A 116 10.09 18.67 5.11
N PRO A 117 9.20 17.88 4.46
CA PRO A 117 8.58 18.32 3.22
C PRO A 117 7.53 19.40 3.49
N GLN A 118 7.19 20.18 2.46
CA GLN A 118 6.03 21.07 2.48
C GLN A 118 4.73 20.30 2.19
N VAL A 119 4.81 19.24 1.37
CA VAL A 119 3.66 18.43 0.96
C VAL A 119 4.01 16.95 1.06
N VAL A 120 3.06 16.14 1.49
CA VAL A 120 3.09 14.70 1.34
C VAL A 120 1.94 14.25 0.44
N VAL A 121 2.24 13.44 -0.58
CA VAL A 121 1.27 12.76 -1.44
C VAL A 121 1.16 11.32 -0.95
N ILE A 122 0.00 10.94 -0.44
CA ILE A 122 -0.25 9.61 0.16
C ILE A 122 -1.09 8.78 -0.81
N LEU A 123 -0.54 7.66 -1.26
CA LEU A 123 -1.23 6.64 -2.07
C LEU A 123 -1.14 5.30 -1.34
N ALA A 124 -2.23 4.85 -0.73
CA ALA A 124 -2.26 3.65 0.11
C ALA A 124 -3.66 3.02 0.18
N GLY A 125 -3.73 1.74 0.56
CA GLY A 125 -4.97 1.00 0.79
C GLY A 125 -5.17 -0.20 -0.13
N THR A 126 -4.56 -0.25 -1.32
CA THR A 126 -4.73 -1.37 -2.26
C THR A 126 -4.22 -2.70 -1.68
N ASN A 127 -3.13 -2.66 -0.92
CA ASN A 127 -2.54 -3.85 -0.30
C ASN A 127 -3.26 -4.25 0.99
N ASP A 128 -3.87 -3.31 1.68
CA ASP A 128 -4.76 -3.56 2.81
C ASP A 128 -6.00 -4.32 2.34
N ILE A 129 -6.67 -3.83 1.29
CA ILE A 129 -7.82 -4.49 0.66
C ILE A 129 -7.45 -5.91 0.21
N ALA A 130 -6.23 -6.12 -0.29
CA ALA A 130 -5.72 -7.43 -0.70
C ALA A 130 -5.33 -8.35 0.47
N GLY A 131 -5.28 -7.84 1.71
CA GLY A 131 -4.93 -8.61 2.89
C GLY A 131 -3.44 -8.95 3.02
N ASN A 132 -2.53 -8.13 2.48
CA ASN A 132 -1.09 -8.42 2.47
C ASN A 132 -0.48 -8.62 3.87
N THR A 133 -1.04 -8.00 4.90
CA THR A 133 -0.64 -8.17 6.31
C THR A 133 -1.72 -8.84 7.16
N GLY A 134 -2.63 -9.55 6.51
CA GLY A 134 -3.77 -10.21 7.12
C GLY A 134 -5.10 -9.49 6.84
N PRO A 135 -6.22 -10.10 7.23
CA PRO A 135 -7.55 -9.50 7.06
C PRO A 135 -7.66 -8.16 7.76
N THR A 136 -8.31 -7.18 7.10
CA THR A 136 -8.57 -5.86 7.67
C THR A 136 -9.94 -5.34 7.24
N THR A 137 -10.43 -4.30 7.90
CA THR A 137 -11.66 -3.59 7.55
C THR A 137 -11.34 -2.27 6.85
N LEU A 138 -12.29 -1.71 6.09
CA LEU A 138 -12.14 -0.37 5.52
C LEU A 138 -11.95 0.67 6.64
N GLU A 139 -12.70 0.56 7.72
CA GLU A 139 -12.56 1.43 8.90
C GLU A 139 -11.13 1.44 9.46
N ALA A 140 -10.46 0.29 9.54
CA ALA A 140 -9.07 0.23 10.00
C ALA A 140 -8.11 0.94 9.03
N ILE A 141 -8.35 0.83 7.72
CA ILE A 141 -7.60 1.56 6.69
C ILE A 141 -7.82 3.07 6.85
N GLU A 142 -9.07 3.50 6.99
CA GLU A 142 -9.49 4.88 7.21
C GLU A 142 -8.84 5.49 8.46
N ASN A 143 -8.83 4.76 9.57
CA ASN A 143 -8.19 5.17 10.81
C ASN A 143 -6.68 5.36 10.65
N ASN A 144 -5.99 4.47 9.94
CA ASN A 144 -4.57 4.63 9.65
C ASN A 144 -4.29 5.84 8.76
N LEU A 145 -5.11 6.07 7.71
CA LEU A 145 -4.99 7.24 6.84
C LEU A 145 -5.29 8.55 7.58
N THR A 146 -6.28 8.53 8.48
CA THR A 146 -6.57 9.65 9.40
C THR A 146 -5.35 9.97 10.26
N SER A 147 -4.74 8.98 10.89
CA SER A 147 -3.55 9.16 11.72
C SER A 147 -2.35 9.71 10.94
N LEU A 148 -2.15 9.25 9.68
CA LEU A 148 -1.12 9.82 8.80
C LEU A 148 -1.36 11.31 8.52
N ALA A 149 -2.61 11.71 8.28
CA ALA A 149 -2.95 13.11 8.02
C ALA A 149 -2.81 13.99 9.27
N GLU A 150 -3.18 13.48 10.43
CA GLU A 150 -3.01 14.16 11.71
C GLU A 150 -1.54 14.38 12.03
N LEU A 151 -0.70 13.35 11.85
CA LEU A 151 0.75 13.44 12.02
C LEU A 151 1.37 14.45 11.05
N ALA A 152 0.96 14.46 9.78
CA ALA A 152 1.40 15.44 8.80
C ALA A 152 1.02 16.86 9.22
N THR A 153 -0.25 17.06 9.58
CA THR A 153 -0.81 18.36 9.99
C THR A 153 -0.13 18.91 11.25
N ALA A 154 0.09 18.08 12.25
CA ALA A 154 0.81 18.44 13.48
C ALA A 154 2.26 18.90 13.20
N ASN A 155 2.84 18.45 12.09
CA ASN A 155 4.17 18.84 11.62
C ASN A 155 4.15 19.89 10.50
N LYS A 156 3.00 20.57 10.27
CA LYS A 156 2.79 21.63 9.26
C LYS A 156 3.05 21.16 7.82
N ILE A 157 2.83 19.87 7.55
CA ILE A 157 2.96 19.28 6.22
C ILE A 157 1.58 19.26 5.58
N LYS A 158 1.46 19.81 4.37
CA LYS A 158 0.23 19.76 3.57
C LYS A 158 -0.03 18.35 3.09
N VAL A 159 -1.28 17.90 3.13
CA VAL A 159 -1.67 16.54 2.74
C VAL A 159 -2.38 16.54 1.40
N VAL A 160 -1.93 15.65 0.51
CA VAL A 160 -2.61 15.25 -0.71
C VAL A 160 -2.93 13.77 -0.60
N PHE A 161 -4.20 13.42 -0.58
CA PHE A 161 -4.65 12.03 -0.66
C PHE A 161 -4.92 11.65 -2.10
N ALA A 162 -4.16 10.69 -2.62
CA ALA A 162 -4.44 10.09 -3.93
C ALA A 162 -5.44 8.96 -3.79
N SER A 163 -6.38 8.87 -4.73
CA SER A 163 -7.30 7.73 -4.83
C SER A 163 -6.54 6.45 -5.08
N VAL A 164 -6.99 5.34 -4.49
CA VAL A 164 -6.57 3.99 -4.84
C VAL A 164 -6.93 3.74 -6.31
N LEU A 165 -5.99 3.20 -7.08
CA LEU A 165 -6.16 2.96 -8.50
C LEU A 165 -7.17 1.84 -8.77
N PRO A 166 -7.82 1.84 -9.94
CA PRO A 166 -8.58 0.68 -10.38
C PRO A 166 -7.67 -0.53 -10.60
N VAL A 167 -8.25 -1.73 -10.67
CA VAL A 167 -7.56 -2.97 -11.01
C VAL A 167 -8.24 -3.66 -12.19
N SER A 168 -7.56 -4.62 -12.83
CA SER A 168 -8.14 -5.37 -13.95
C SER A 168 -7.58 -6.79 -14.03
N ASP A 169 -8.34 -7.70 -14.66
CA ASP A 169 -8.05 -9.13 -14.73
C ASP A 169 -7.50 -9.59 -16.09
N TYR A 170 -7.07 -8.66 -16.95
CA TYR A 170 -6.61 -9.02 -18.30
C TYR A 170 -5.27 -9.77 -18.32
N ASN A 171 -4.54 -9.79 -17.21
CA ASN A 171 -3.21 -10.39 -17.17
C ASN A 171 -3.27 -11.90 -16.92
N LYS A 172 -2.26 -12.62 -17.43
CA LYS A 172 -2.14 -14.08 -17.30
C LYS A 172 -0.75 -14.45 -16.76
N ARG A 173 -0.70 -15.57 -16.04
CA ARG A 173 0.55 -16.22 -15.64
C ARG A 173 1.24 -16.84 -16.85
N ALA A 174 2.52 -17.19 -16.70
CA ALA A 174 3.29 -17.87 -17.75
C ALA A 174 2.67 -19.20 -18.21
N ASN A 175 1.92 -19.88 -17.35
CA ASN A 175 1.17 -21.12 -17.65
C ASN A 175 -0.20 -20.85 -18.33
N GLY A 176 -0.56 -19.59 -18.59
CA GLY A 176 -1.82 -19.20 -19.22
C GLY A 176 -2.99 -18.93 -18.25
N ASP A 177 -2.85 -19.23 -16.97
CA ASP A 177 -3.90 -18.99 -15.97
C ASP A 177 -4.16 -17.48 -15.79
N ALA A 178 -5.42 -17.10 -15.68
CA ALA A 178 -5.81 -15.73 -15.39
C ALA A 178 -5.31 -15.28 -14.01
N ILE A 179 -4.84 -14.04 -13.93
CA ILE A 179 -4.54 -13.36 -12.67
C ILE A 179 -5.75 -12.52 -12.30
N ILE A 180 -6.54 -13.00 -11.33
CA ILE A 180 -7.78 -12.34 -10.92
C ILE A 180 -7.47 -11.30 -9.83
N ARG A 181 -7.20 -10.06 -10.24
CA ARG A 181 -6.93 -8.94 -9.34
C ARG A 181 -8.19 -8.49 -8.59
N THR A 182 -9.34 -8.52 -9.26
CA THR A 182 -10.63 -8.11 -8.70
C THR A 182 -11.11 -8.98 -7.54
N GLN A 183 -10.70 -10.25 -7.49
CA GLN A 183 -10.99 -11.13 -6.36
C GLN A 183 -10.24 -10.69 -5.10
N GLN A 184 -8.98 -10.29 -5.22
CA GLN A 184 -8.16 -9.81 -4.10
C GLN A 184 -8.46 -8.35 -3.74
N ARG A 185 -8.87 -7.56 -4.73
CA ARG A 185 -9.15 -6.13 -4.63
C ARG A 185 -10.51 -5.82 -5.25
N PRO A 186 -11.61 -6.17 -4.57
CA PRO A 186 -12.95 -5.95 -5.10
C PRO A 186 -13.15 -4.48 -5.49
N PRO A 187 -13.56 -4.17 -6.74
CA PRO A 187 -13.75 -2.79 -7.20
C PRO A 187 -14.68 -1.98 -6.30
N ALA A 188 -15.73 -2.61 -5.75
CA ALA A 188 -16.64 -1.95 -4.81
C ALA A 188 -15.92 -1.41 -3.56
N LYS A 189 -14.98 -2.17 -2.98
CA LYS A 189 -14.18 -1.73 -1.83
C LYS A 189 -13.22 -0.60 -2.19
N ILE A 190 -12.65 -0.61 -3.39
CA ILE A 190 -11.79 0.48 -3.88
C ILE A 190 -12.61 1.75 -4.01
N LEU A 191 -13.81 1.68 -4.60
CA LEU A 191 -14.69 2.84 -4.76
C LEU A 191 -15.16 3.38 -3.40
N GLU A 192 -15.54 2.51 -2.47
CA GLU A 192 -15.96 2.88 -1.12
C GLU A 192 -14.84 3.64 -0.38
N LEU A 193 -13.61 3.13 -0.41
CA LEU A 193 -12.45 3.80 0.18
C LEU A 193 -12.15 5.14 -0.51
N ASN A 194 -12.26 5.21 -1.83
CA ASN A 194 -12.03 6.44 -2.58
C ASN A 194 -13.08 7.53 -2.28
N GLU A 195 -14.35 7.17 -2.15
CA GLU A 195 -15.40 8.11 -1.73
C GLU A 195 -15.17 8.61 -0.30
N TRP A 196 -14.78 7.72 0.62
CA TRP A 196 -14.40 8.12 1.96
C TRP A 196 -13.22 9.10 1.94
N LEU A 197 -12.13 8.77 1.20
CA LEU A 197 -10.94 9.64 1.05
C LEU A 197 -11.31 11.02 0.54
N LYS A 198 -12.15 11.08 -0.50
CA LYS A 198 -12.62 12.34 -1.09
C LYS A 198 -13.42 13.17 -0.08
N GLY A 199 -14.36 12.55 0.61
CA GLY A 199 -15.15 13.19 1.66
C GLY A 199 -14.30 13.64 2.84
N TYR A 200 -13.37 12.79 3.31
CA TYR A 200 -12.46 13.11 4.40
C TYR A 200 -11.53 14.28 4.05
N ALA A 201 -10.96 14.27 2.85
CA ALA A 201 -10.13 15.38 2.36
C ALA A 201 -10.92 16.69 2.31
N ALA A 202 -12.13 16.67 1.80
CA ALA A 202 -12.99 17.87 1.70
C ALA A 202 -13.33 18.44 3.09
N ARG A 203 -13.76 17.59 4.03
CA ARG A 203 -14.11 18.02 5.41
C ARG A 203 -12.93 18.60 6.19
N ASN A 204 -11.72 18.12 5.89
CA ASN A 204 -10.52 18.51 6.63
C ASN A 204 -9.64 19.51 5.88
N GLY A 205 -10.05 20.03 4.71
CA GLY A 205 -9.28 20.98 3.91
C GLY A 205 -8.00 20.40 3.32
N TYR A 206 -7.92 19.09 3.16
CA TYR A 206 -6.85 18.40 2.41
C TYR A 206 -7.15 18.40 0.92
N THR A 207 -6.15 18.12 0.11
CA THR A 207 -6.32 17.97 -1.33
C THR A 207 -6.59 16.52 -1.70
N TYR A 208 -7.66 16.25 -2.43
CA TYR A 208 -7.91 14.96 -3.06
C TYR A 208 -7.34 14.96 -4.48
N LEU A 209 -6.63 13.90 -4.84
CA LEU A 209 -6.00 13.67 -6.13
C LEU A 209 -6.64 12.43 -6.76
N ASP A 210 -7.43 12.64 -7.81
CA ASP A 210 -8.16 11.59 -8.49
C ASP A 210 -7.31 10.92 -9.59
N TYR A 211 -6.57 9.88 -9.22
CA TYR A 211 -5.92 9.00 -10.17
C TYR A 211 -6.87 7.94 -10.73
N PHE A 212 -7.87 7.52 -9.91
CA PHE A 212 -8.79 6.45 -10.30
C PHE A 212 -9.49 6.77 -11.61
N SER A 213 -10.16 7.91 -11.68
CA SER A 213 -10.94 8.32 -12.88
C SER A 213 -10.05 8.49 -14.12
N ALA A 214 -8.79 8.89 -13.95
CA ALA A 214 -7.87 9.08 -15.06
C ALA A 214 -7.34 7.77 -15.66
N LEU A 215 -7.31 6.70 -14.85
CA LEU A 215 -6.76 5.40 -15.25
C LEU A 215 -7.83 4.34 -15.52
N ALA A 216 -9.09 4.60 -15.14
CA ALA A 216 -10.20 3.69 -15.36
C ALA A 216 -10.72 3.75 -16.80
N ASP A 217 -11.23 2.62 -17.27
CA ASP A 217 -12.08 2.53 -18.45
C ASP A 217 -13.57 2.86 -18.11
N ASP A 218 -14.46 2.74 -19.08
CA ASP A 218 -15.90 2.97 -18.95
C ASP A 218 -16.60 1.98 -17.99
N LYS A 219 -15.93 0.88 -17.65
CA LYS A 219 -16.39 -0.13 -16.66
C LYS A 219 -15.77 0.05 -15.29
N GLY A 220 -14.94 1.08 -15.09
CA GLY A 220 -14.23 1.31 -13.84
C GLY A 220 -13.02 0.39 -13.63
N MET A 221 -12.55 -0.29 -14.68
CA MET A 221 -11.40 -1.19 -14.64
C MET A 221 -10.14 -0.47 -15.10
N LEU A 222 -8.98 -0.92 -14.60
CA LEU A 222 -7.69 -0.36 -15.01
C LEU A 222 -7.45 -0.61 -16.50
N ARG A 223 -7.23 0.48 -17.23
CA ARG A 223 -6.98 0.45 -18.67
C ARG A 223 -5.71 -0.33 -18.99
N GLN A 224 -5.81 -1.29 -19.94
CA GLN A 224 -4.72 -2.18 -20.32
C GLN A 224 -3.52 -1.44 -20.95
N ASP A 225 -3.76 -0.34 -21.68
CA ASP A 225 -2.70 0.46 -22.29
C ASP A 225 -1.90 1.27 -21.27
N LEU A 226 -2.41 1.44 -20.04
CA LEU A 226 -1.80 2.24 -18.97
C LEU A 226 -1.13 1.42 -17.86
N ALA A 227 -1.20 0.08 -17.92
CA ALA A 227 -0.66 -0.77 -16.87
C ALA A 227 -0.04 -2.05 -17.44
N ASN A 228 0.87 -2.67 -16.66
CA ASN A 228 1.60 -3.86 -17.12
C ASN A 228 0.90 -5.18 -16.73
N ASP A 229 0.19 -5.20 -15.61
CA ASP A 229 -0.25 -6.44 -14.97
C ASP A 229 -1.65 -6.36 -14.32
N GLY A 230 -2.45 -5.37 -14.72
CA GLY A 230 -3.78 -5.14 -14.15
C GLY A 230 -3.77 -4.51 -12.75
N LEU A 231 -2.61 -4.05 -12.28
CA LEU A 231 -2.44 -3.38 -10.98
C LEU A 231 -1.46 -2.21 -11.04
N HIS A 232 -0.31 -2.39 -11.69
CA HIS A 232 0.78 -1.42 -11.68
C HIS A 232 0.83 -0.61 -12.98
N PRO A 233 0.78 0.73 -12.90
CA PRO A 233 0.94 1.58 -14.06
C PRO A 233 2.25 1.31 -14.80
N ASN A 234 2.21 1.40 -16.12
CA ASN A 234 3.39 1.45 -16.96
C ASN A 234 3.83 2.92 -17.20
N ALA A 235 4.84 3.15 -18.05
CA ALA A 235 5.31 4.49 -18.35
C ALA A 235 4.20 5.44 -18.86
N LYS A 236 3.24 4.93 -19.64
CA LYS A 236 2.09 5.72 -20.10
C LYS A 236 1.14 6.06 -18.95
N GLY A 237 0.89 5.10 -18.03
CA GLY A 237 0.09 5.33 -16.84
C GLY A 237 0.70 6.40 -15.94
N TYR A 238 2.01 6.34 -15.67
CA TYR A 238 2.69 7.39 -14.91
C TYR A 238 2.72 8.74 -15.64
N ALA A 239 2.80 8.75 -16.96
CA ALA A 239 2.69 10.00 -17.73
C ALA A 239 1.30 10.66 -17.59
N VAL A 240 0.23 9.88 -17.42
CA VAL A 240 -1.10 10.39 -17.06
C VAL A 240 -1.14 10.89 -15.61
N MET A 241 -0.51 10.17 -14.67
CA MET A 241 -0.52 10.51 -13.24
C MET A 241 0.29 11.77 -12.91
N SER A 242 1.43 11.98 -13.59
CA SER A 242 2.36 13.08 -13.30
C SER A 242 1.71 14.48 -13.29
N PRO A 243 1.01 14.94 -14.34
CA PRO A 243 0.41 16.27 -14.36
C PRO A 243 -0.71 16.43 -13.32
N LEU A 244 -1.43 15.37 -12.99
CA LEU A 244 -2.45 15.36 -11.95
C LEU A 244 -1.83 15.56 -10.57
N ALA A 245 -0.72 14.89 -10.29
CA ALA A 245 0.04 15.08 -9.05
C ALA A 245 0.56 16.51 -8.92
N GLU A 246 1.17 17.06 -9.96
CA GLU A 246 1.66 18.44 -9.97
C GLU A 246 0.52 19.42 -9.69
N ALA A 247 -0.62 19.28 -10.34
CA ALA A 247 -1.79 20.14 -10.11
C ALA A 247 -2.29 20.06 -8.66
N ALA A 248 -2.36 18.83 -8.10
CA ALA A 248 -2.78 18.62 -6.72
C ALA A 248 -1.77 19.21 -5.70
N ILE A 249 -0.47 19.07 -5.94
CA ILE A 249 0.59 19.65 -5.12
C ILE A 249 0.47 21.18 -5.13
N GLN A 250 0.31 21.80 -6.31
CA GLN A 250 0.14 23.25 -6.43
C GLN A 250 -1.13 23.73 -5.72
N LYS A 251 -2.22 22.97 -5.80
CA LYS A 251 -3.45 23.27 -5.06
C LYS A 251 -3.22 23.21 -3.55
N ALA A 252 -2.54 22.17 -3.05
CA ALA A 252 -2.23 22.03 -1.63
C ALA A 252 -1.35 23.19 -1.12
N LEU A 253 -0.35 23.60 -1.88
CA LEU A 253 0.53 24.72 -1.52
C LEU A 253 -0.20 26.05 -1.40
N LYS A 254 -1.22 26.30 -2.22
CA LYS A 254 -2.04 27.53 -2.19
C LYS A 254 -3.11 27.51 -1.09
N SER A 255 -3.42 26.36 -0.52
CA SER A 255 -4.39 26.26 0.58
C SER A 255 -3.92 27.04 1.80
N LYS A 256 -4.82 27.85 2.39
CA LYS A 256 -4.54 28.68 3.58
C LYS A 256 -4.38 27.87 4.87
N ARG A 257 -4.58 26.59 4.83
CA ARG A 257 -4.43 25.70 5.99
C ARG A 257 -3.00 25.21 6.14
#